data_042456f964ed6d5b0bc88d471f2c3fad
#
_entry.id   042456f964ed6d5b0bc88d471f2c3fad
#
_cell.length_a   1.000
_cell.length_b   1.000
_cell.length_c   1.000
_cell.angle_alpha   90.00
_cell.angle_beta   90.00
_cell.angle_gamma   90.00
#
_symmetry.space_group_name_H-M   'P 1'
#
loop_
_entity.id
_entity.type
_entity.pdbx_description
1 polymer ?
#
loop_
_entity_poly.entity_id
_entity_poly.type
_entity_poly.pdbx_seq_one_letter_code
_entity_poly.pdbx_strand_id
1 'polypeptide(L)'
;MKRKTMIRTFACFLLAGGLAMLSGSCSSDDGNGGAPMIESVAAAADANLEPITVGYAANMYVIHGSGFSTTQKIYFNDTDTYFNPNLVTDTDIFVTIDRDTPYADVSNKLRVVTKTGEAEFDFIVAPPAPGVHSFNPINAADGQEITIYGSYFLNPTVTVGGNTATVVSSTLTEIHAILPAGSQNKKVTVTTISGSAEYGTAVGTAIYDDVFYSPWDIESWNNHVYVTDLSKAAQGTTFIKKSIEGWGNIQGNWNWNDQLSGYTGIHFFLRSDDPGKLVWIVNGNGWGNDTHAITTTKDWKEVRLTWAQLGNPAALQNISFQEFTGSTHNYYLDNIGFTVD
;
A
#
# COMPACT_ATOMS: atom_id res chain seq x y z
N MET A 1 -8.44 -17.67 -66.69
CA MET A 1 -8.81 -19.00 -67.25
C MET A 1 -9.32 -19.88 -66.11
N LYS A 2 -10.59 -20.34 -66.25
CA LYS A 2 -11.30 -21.44 -65.55
C LYS A 2 -11.36 -21.41 -64.03
N ARG A 3 -12.47 -21.00 -63.34
CA ARG A 3 -13.82 -21.63 -63.19
C ARG A 3 -13.78 -23.06 -62.66
N LYS A 4 -14.37 -23.29 -61.45
CA LYS A 4 -15.55 -24.16 -61.17
C LYS A 4 -15.68 -24.30 -59.67
N THR A 5 -16.66 -23.84 -58.97
CA THR A 5 -18.11 -24.05 -58.87
C THR A 5 -18.49 -25.49 -58.40
N MET A 6 -19.38 -25.47 -57.41
CA MET A 6 -20.46 -26.44 -57.07
C MET A 6 -20.06 -27.55 -56.06
N ILE A 7 -20.88 -28.08 -55.15
CA ILE A 7 -22.36 -28.07 -55.05
C ILE A 7 -22.75 -28.45 -53.59
N ARG A 8 -23.86 -27.92 -53.14
CA ARG A 8 -24.79 -28.29 -52.08
C ARG A 8 -25.01 -29.82 -51.91
N THR A 9 -25.25 -30.24 -50.65
CA THR A 9 -26.30 -31.25 -50.44
C THR A 9 -26.98 -31.05 -49.08
N PHE A 10 -28.29 -30.82 -49.14
CA PHE A 10 -29.27 -30.89 -48.08
C PHE A 10 -29.57 -32.33 -47.72
N ALA A 11 -29.73 -32.64 -46.47
CA ALA A 11 -30.48 -33.84 -46.06
C ALA A 11 -31.25 -33.54 -44.75
N CYS A 12 -32.53 -33.36 -44.89
CA CYS A 12 -33.53 -33.50 -43.84
C CYS A 12 -33.69 -34.95 -43.44
N PHE A 13 -33.84 -35.25 -42.15
CA PHE A 13 -34.57 -36.42 -41.66
C PHE A 13 -35.25 -36.06 -40.31
N LEU A 14 -36.47 -35.88 -40.37
CA LEU A 14 -37.71 -36.42 -39.82
C LEU A 14 -37.71 -36.89 -38.34
N LEU A 15 -38.64 -36.28 -37.66
CA LEU A 15 -39.35 -36.61 -36.44
C LEU A 15 -39.47 -38.10 -36.14
N ALA A 16 -39.23 -38.44 -34.83
CA ALA A 16 -39.95 -39.50 -34.19
C ALA A 16 -40.30 -39.01 -32.77
N GLY A 17 -41.56 -38.87 -32.49
CA GLY A 17 -42.13 -38.50 -31.20
C GLY A 17 -41.98 -39.59 -30.16
N GLY A 18 -41.67 -39.17 -28.94
CA GLY A 18 -41.73 -39.99 -27.75
C GLY A 18 -42.44 -39.20 -26.64
N LEU A 19 -43.71 -39.42 -26.50
CA LEU A 19 -44.57 -38.96 -25.42
C LEU A 19 -44.16 -39.66 -24.15
N ALA A 20 -43.31 -39.04 -23.31
CA ALA A 20 -43.00 -39.52 -21.97
C ALA A 20 -43.94 -38.84 -20.98
N MET A 21 -44.72 -39.66 -20.32
CA MET A 21 -45.73 -39.34 -19.31
C MET A 21 -45.13 -38.49 -18.18
N LEU A 22 -45.75 -37.40 -17.86
CA LEU A 22 -45.69 -36.69 -16.60
C LEU A 22 -46.23 -37.58 -15.48
N SER A 23 -45.33 -38.30 -14.82
CA SER A 23 -45.64 -38.81 -13.51
C SER A 23 -45.37 -37.70 -12.51
N GLY A 24 -46.41 -36.97 -12.16
CA GLY A 24 -46.44 -36.09 -10.99
C GLY A 24 -46.20 -36.93 -9.76
N SER A 25 -45.01 -37.00 -9.25
CA SER A 25 -44.72 -37.40 -7.89
C SER A 25 -44.90 -36.17 -7.03
N CYS A 26 -46.05 -36.07 -6.37
CA CYS A 26 -46.17 -35.33 -5.13
C CYS A 26 -45.30 -36.06 -4.11
N SER A 27 -44.05 -35.62 -3.94
CA SER A 27 -43.31 -35.95 -2.73
C SER A 27 -43.79 -34.99 -1.63
N SER A 28 -44.26 -35.55 -0.55
CA SER A 28 -44.54 -34.97 0.75
C SER A 28 -43.43 -33.97 1.09
N ASP A 29 -43.90 -32.84 1.56
CA ASP A 29 -43.15 -31.72 2.15
C ASP A 29 -42.49 -32.19 3.47
N ASP A 30 -41.47 -33.01 3.37
CA ASP A 30 -40.53 -33.24 4.45
C ASP A 30 -39.45 -32.17 4.27
N GLY A 31 -39.43 -31.16 5.18
CA GLY A 31 -38.60 -29.95 5.21
C GLY A 31 -37.11 -30.11 4.94
N ASN A 32 -36.78 -30.63 3.79
CA ASN A 32 -35.42 -30.75 3.26
C ASN A 32 -35.27 -29.74 2.16
N GLY A 33 -34.76 -28.56 2.52
CA GLY A 33 -34.45 -27.49 1.56
C GLY A 33 -33.68 -28.03 0.34
N GLY A 34 -33.90 -27.47 -0.86
CA GLY A 34 -33.15 -27.82 -2.06
C GLY A 34 -31.65 -27.68 -1.86
N ALA A 35 -30.83 -28.08 -2.84
CA ALA A 35 -29.40 -27.79 -2.82
C ALA A 35 -29.18 -26.27 -2.64
N PRO A 36 -28.21 -25.86 -1.83
CA PRO A 36 -27.97 -24.42 -1.61
C PRO A 36 -27.57 -23.72 -2.88
N MET A 37 -27.98 -22.44 -3.00
CA MET A 37 -27.58 -21.57 -4.08
C MET A 37 -27.30 -20.17 -3.51
N ILE A 38 -26.14 -19.60 -3.84
CA ILE A 38 -25.76 -18.22 -3.50
C ILE A 38 -26.07 -17.34 -4.70
N GLU A 39 -26.92 -16.34 -4.53
CA GLU A 39 -27.28 -15.37 -5.58
C GLU A 39 -26.46 -14.10 -5.48
N SER A 40 -26.24 -13.61 -4.27
CA SER A 40 -25.48 -12.39 -4.02
C SER A 40 -24.90 -12.36 -2.61
N VAL A 41 -23.93 -11.46 -2.42
CA VAL A 41 -23.38 -11.10 -1.10
C VAL A 41 -23.43 -9.58 -0.99
N ALA A 42 -23.82 -9.06 0.17
CA ALA A 42 -23.85 -7.62 0.43
C ALA A 42 -23.24 -7.30 1.80
N ALA A 43 -22.75 -6.09 2.01
CA ALA A 43 -22.31 -5.64 3.32
C ALA A 43 -23.55 -5.48 4.24
N ALA A 44 -23.52 -6.06 5.43
CA ALA A 44 -24.66 -5.94 6.38
C ALA A 44 -24.88 -4.51 6.88
N ALA A 45 -23.88 -3.63 6.75
CA ALA A 45 -23.98 -2.21 7.07
C ALA A 45 -24.63 -1.36 5.96
N ASP A 46 -24.81 -1.92 4.76
CA ASP A 46 -25.47 -1.24 3.65
C ASP A 46 -26.99 -1.44 3.76
N ALA A 47 -27.72 -0.34 3.91
CA ALA A 47 -29.19 -0.38 4.02
C ALA A 47 -29.90 -0.87 2.76
N ASN A 48 -29.24 -0.76 1.58
CA ASN A 48 -29.79 -1.20 0.30
C ASN A 48 -29.38 -2.63 -0.06
N LEU A 49 -28.43 -3.23 0.71
CA LEU A 49 -27.86 -4.54 0.43
C LEU A 49 -27.34 -4.68 -1.02
N GLU A 50 -26.65 -3.66 -1.51
CA GLU A 50 -26.09 -3.67 -2.88
C GLU A 50 -25.09 -4.84 -3.04
N PRO A 51 -25.23 -5.66 -4.10
CA PRO A 51 -24.39 -6.81 -4.33
C PRO A 51 -22.91 -6.43 -4.49
N ILE A 52 -22.03 -7.15 -3.81
CA ILE A 52 -20.57 -6.99 -3.90
C ILE A 52 -19.90 -8.35 -4.09
N THR A 53 -18.68 -8.32 -4.65
CA THR A 53 -17.81 -9.49 -4.82
C THR A 53 -16.48 -9.34 -4.08
N VAL A 54 -16.33 -8.26 -3.31
CA VAL A 54 -15.15 -7.96 -2.51
C VAL A 54 -15.58 -7.60 -1.10
N GLY A 55 -14.98 -8.23 -0.12
CA GLY A 55 -15.20 -7.95 1.30
C GLY A 55 -13.89 -7.89 2.08
N TYR A 56 -13.99 -7.46 3.34
CA TYR A 56 -12.86 -7.30 4.23
C TYR A 56 -13.05 -8.14 5.50
N ALA A 57 -11.98 -8.71 6.02
CA ALA A 57 -11.99 -9.43 7.29
C ALA A 57 -12.55 -8.55 8.42
N ALA A 58 -13.14 -9.19 9.43
CA ALA A 58 -13.81 -8.60 10.58
C ALA A 58 -15.10 -7.79 10.27
N ASN A 59 -15.55 -7.75 9.02
CA ASN A 59 -16.84 -7.14 8.64
C ASN A 59 -17.94 -8.19 8.48
N MET A 60 -19.18 -7.78 8.74
CA MET A 60 -20.37 -8.63 8.61
C MET A 60 -20.98 -8.47 7.23
N TYR A 61 -21.38 -9.60 6.64
CA TYR A 61 -22.01 -9.68 5.32
C TYR A 61 -23.32 -10.45 5.39
N VAL A 62 -24.22 -10.19 4.45
CA VAL A 62 -25.42 -10.96 4.17
C VAL A 62 -25.15 -11.76 2.91
N ILE A 63 -25.25 -13.08 3.01
CA ILE A 63 -25.27 -14.00 1.88
C ILE A 63 -26.73 -14.24 1.55
N HIS A 64 -27.17 -13.83 0.35
CA HIS A 64 -28.53 -14.01 -0.13
C HIS A 64 -28.60 -15.15 -1.15
N GLY A 65 -29.69 -15.96 -1.08
CA GLY A 65 -29.88 -17.09 -1.97
C GLY A 65 -31.02 -18.00 -1.55
N SER A 66 -30.80 -19.33 -1.55
CA SER A 66 -31.79 -20.29 -1.17
C SER A 66 -31.18 -21.59 -0.64
N GLY A 67 -31.97 -22.38 0.12
CA GLY A 67 -31.55 -23.69 0.62
C GLY A 67 -30.60 -23.65 1.81
N PHE A 68 -30.53 -22.53 2.53
CA PHE A 68 -29.56 -22.32 3.62
C PHE A 68 -30.04 -22.85 5.00
N SER A 69 -31.30 -23.24 5.18
CA SER A 69 -31.87 -23.63 6.48
C SER A 69 -31.10 -24.74 7.21
N THR A 70 -30.32 -25.53 6.47
CA THR A 70 -29.53 -26.64 7.03
C THR A 70 -28.02 -26.39 6.96
N THR A 71 -27.58 -25.15 6.96
CA THR A 71 -26.15 -24.76 6.90
C THR A 71 -25.36 -25.42 8.03
N GLN A 72 -24.23 -26.01 7.66
CA GLN A 72 -23.29 -26.69 8.55
C GLN A 72 -21.96 -25.97 8.65
N LYS A 73 -21.48 -25.43 7.53
CA LYS A 73 -20.18 -24.77 7.40
C LYS A 73 -20.23 -23.60 6.40
N ILE A 74 -19.44 -22.60 6.68
CA ILE A 74 -19.19 -21.47 5.77
C ILE A 74 -17.68 -21.30 5.69
N TYR A 75 -17.17 -21.14 4.46
CA TYR A 75 -15.75 -20.94 4.21
C TYR A 75 -15.53 -19.68 3.38
N PHE A 76 -14.60 -18.84 3.82
CA PHE A 76 -14.02 -17.79 3.00
C PHE A 76 -12.56 -18.16 2.72
N ASN A 77 -12.19 -18.24 1.44
CA ASN A 77 -10.84 -18.67 1.02
C ASN A 77 -10.41 -19.99 1.69
N ASP A 78 -11.31 -20.98 1.72
CA ASP A 78 -11.14 -22.31 2.34
C ASP A 78 -10.91 -22.30 3.86
N THR A 79 -11.03 -21.15 4.51
CA THR A 79 -10.95 -21.00 5.97
C THR A 79 -12.34 -21.13 6.57
N ASP A 80 -12.50 -22.08 7.51
CA ASP A 80 -13.77 -22.32 8.25
C ASP A 80 -14.12 -21.08 9.08
N THR A 81 -15.24 -20.47 8.78
CA THR A 81 -15.70 -19.22 9.39
C THR A 81 -16.85 -19.50 10.33
N TYR A 82 -16.74 -19.03 11.57
CA TYR A 82 -17.85 -19.15 12.54
C TYR A 82 -19.08 -18.36 12.08
N PHE A 83 -20.24 -18.96 12.19
CA PHE A 83 -21.53 -18.30 12.00
C PHE A 83 -22.49 -18.63 13.16
N ASN A 84 -23.41 -17.71 13.43
CA ASN A 84 -24.47 -17.95 14.42
C ASN A 84 -25.67 -18.59 13.73
N PRO A 85 -26.09 -19.84 14.09
CA PRO A 85 -27.23 -20.49 13.47
C PRO A 85 -28.57 -19.72 13.59
N ASN A 86 -28.70 -18.84 14.59
CA ASN A 86 -29.87 -17.98 14.72
C ASN A 86 -29.94 -16.84 13.70
N LEU A 87 -28.85 -16.60 12.98
CA LEU A 87 -28.74 -15.61 11.91
C LEU A 87 -28.76 -16.28 10.53
N VAL A 88 -29.34 -17.48 10.44
CA VAL A 88 -29.52 -18.25 9.21
C VAL A 88 -31.01 -18.48 8.98
N THR A 89 -31.48 -18.04 7.82
CA THR A 89 -32.82 -18.40 7.29
C THR A 89 -32.65 -19.33 6.10
N ASP A 90 -33.69 -19.64 5.37
CA ASP A 90 -33.57 -20.39 4.11
C ASP A 90 -33.00 -19.54 2.99
N THR A 91 -33.14 -18.22 3.08
CA THR A 91 -32.76 -17.26 2.02
C THR A 91 -31.57 -16.37 2.38
N ASP A 92 -31.24 -16.23 3.66
CA ASP A 92 -30.23 -15.27 4.10
C ASP A 92 -29.36 -15.83 5.23
N ILE A 93 -28.06 -15.55 5.14
CA ILE A 93 -27.09 -15.84 6.18
C ILE A 93 -26.36 -14.54 6.54
N PHE A 94 -26.38 -14.15 7.83
CA PHE A 94 -25.51 -13.09 8.34
C PHE A 94 -24.26 -13.71 8.94
N VAL A 95 -23.10 -13.36 8.37
CA VAL A 95 -21.80 -13.92 8.76
C VAL A 95 -20.74 -12.84 8.81
N THR A 96 -19.85 -12.91 9.80
CA THR A 96 -18.67 -12.05 9.87
C THR A 96 -17.47 -12.83 9.35
N ILE A 97 -16.75 -12.27 8.38
CA ILE A 97 -15.50 -12.86 7.89
C ILE A 97 -14.48 -12.87 9.04
N ASP A 98 -13.88 -14.02 9.31
CA ASP A 98 -12.87 -14.14 10.37
C ASP A 98 -11.70 -13.16 10.11
N ARG A 99 -11.19 -12.57 11.20
CA ARG A 99 -10.08 -11.61 11.14
C ARG A 99 -8.82 -12.19 10.49
N ASP A 100 -8.58 -13.47 10.72
CA ASP A 100 -7.39 -14.18 10.28
C ASP A 100 -7.59 -14.88 8.93
N THR A 101 -8.71 -14.62 8.23
CA THR A 101 -8.93 -15.15 6.87
C THR A 101 -7.84 -14.69 5.92
N PRO A 102 -7.10 -15.60 5.28
CA PRO A 102 -6.05 -15.25 4.34
C PRO A 102 -6.63 -14.58 3.08
N TYR A 103 -5.83 -13.68 2.47
CA TYR A 103 -6.23 -12.92 1.27
C TYR A 103 -5.24 -13.04 0.11
N ALA A 104 -4.09 -13.70 0.30
CA ALA A 104 -3.08 -13.93 -0.73
C ALA A 104 -2.91 -15.43 -0.98
N ASP A 105 -2.68 -15.82 -2.24
CA ASP A 105 -2.51 -17.20 -2.68
C ASP A 105 -3.70 -18.12 -2.28
N VAL A 106 -4.91 -17.64 -2.48
CA VAL A 106 -6.16 -18.25 -2.01
C VAL A 106 -7.15 -18.52 -3.15
N SER A 107 -8.23 -19.27 -2.85
CA SER A 107 -9.24 -19.65 -3.84
C SER A 107 -10.09 -18.47 -4.36
N ASN A 108 -10.21 -17.38 -3.60
CA ASN A 108 -11.16 -16.30 -3.83
C ASN A 108 -12.61 -16.78 -3.93
N LYS A 109 -12.97 -17.74 -3.07
CA LYS A 109 -14.30 -18.35 -3.00
C LYS A 109 -14.94 -18.17 -1.62
N LEU A 110 -16.21 -17.88 -1.64
CA LEU A 110 -17.14 -18.14 -0.55
C LEU A 110 -17.80 -19.49 -0.83
N ARG A 111 -17.83 -20.39 0.17
CA ARG A 111 -18.49 -21.68 0.06
C ARG A 111 -19.42 -21.90 1.27
N VAL A 112 -20.66 -22.25 0.99
CA VAL A 112 -21.67 -22.62 1.98
C VAL A 112 -21.96 -24.11 1.85
N VAL A 113 -21.82 -24.85 2.94
CA VAL A 113 -22.08 -26.28 3.02
C VAL A 113 -23.32 -26.50 3.87
N THR A 114 -24.32 -27.22 3.32
CA THR A 114 -25.54 -27.57 3.97
C THR A 114 -25.69 -29.12 4.05
N LYS A 115 -26.73 -29.65 4.66
CA LYS A 115 -27.01 -31.09 4.63
C LYS A 115 -27.35 -31.61 3.23
N THR A 116 -27.78 -30.75 2.33
CA THR A 116 -28.31 -31.10 1.01
C THR A 116 -27.30 -30.85 -0.12
N GLY A 117 -26.12 -30.27 0.18
CA GLY A 117 -25.08 -29.98 -0.79
C GLY A 117 -24.22 -28.77 -0.42
N GLU A 118 -23.50 -28.27 -1.37
CA GLU A 118 -22.68 -27.07 -1.22
C GLU A 118 -22.89 -26.10 -2.38
N ALA A 119 -22.69 -24.80 -2.11
CA ALA A 119 -22.71 -23.74 -3.10
C ALA A 119 -21.42 -22.92 -3.00
N GLU A 120 -20.88 -22.52 -4.14
CA GLU A 120 -19.71 -21.64 -4.26
C GLU A 120 -20.10 -20.33 -4.92
N PHE A 121 -19.42 -19.26 -4.51
CA PHE A 121 -19.56 -17.92 -5.07
C PHE A 121 -18.18 -17.24 -5.17
N ASP A 122 -17.92 -16.54 -6.28
CA ASP A 122 -16.71 -15.79 -6.45
C ASP A 122 -16.70 -14.57 -5.52
N PHE A 123 -15.84 -14.61 -4.51
CA PHE A 123 -15.77 -13.57 -3.49
C PHE A 123 -14.33 -13.36 -3.01
N ILE A 124 -13.85 -12.14 -3.15
CA ILE A 124 -12.48 -11.76 -2.78
C ILE A 124 -12.50 -11.24 -1.34
N VAL A 125 -11.72 -11.85 -0.45
CA VAL A 125 -11.39 -11.24 0.84
C VAL A 125 -10.15 -10.37 0.61
N ALA A 126 -10.34 -9.06 0.64
CA ALA A 126 -9.27 -8.10 0.36
C ALA A 126 -8.50 -7.73 1.64
N PRO A 127 -7.19 -7.43 1.54
CA PRO A 127 -6.41 -6.88 2.65
C PRO A 127 -6.86 -5.45 2.98
N PRO A 128 -6.34 -4.83 4.04
CA PRO A 128 -6.42 -3.38 4.24
C PRO A 128 -5.86 -2.59 3.05
N ALA A 129 -6.15 -1.29 2.99
CA ALA A 129 -5.56 -0.41 1.98
C ALA A 129 -4.03 -0.45 2.01
N PRO A 130 -3.35 -0.32 0.86
CA PRO A 130 -1.90 -0.33 0.81
C PRO A 130 -1.31 0.82 1.61
N GLY A 131 -0.11 0.63 2.15
CA GLY A 131 0.69 1.69 2.76
C GLY A 131 2.04 1.74 2.08
N VAL A 132 2.45 2.92 1.59
CA VAL A 132 3.81 3.13 1.06
C VAL A 132 4.66 3.77 2.15
N HIS A 133 5.72 3.10 2.56
CA HIS A 133 6.61 3.55 3.63
C HIS A 133 7.85 4.27 3.07
N SER A 134 8.42 3.78 1.98
CA SER A 134 9.58 4.38 1.31
C SER A 134 9.73 3.81 -0.12
N PHE A 135 10.64 4.39 -0.90
CA PHE A 135 11.17 3.77 -2.13
C PHE A 135 12.63 4.16 -2.34
N ASN A 136 13.40 3.32 -3.00
CA ASN A 136 14.82 3.52 -3.19
C ASN A 136 15.28 3.02 -4.59
N PRO A 137 16.21 3.72 -5.28
CA PRO A 137 16.74 5.04 -4.94
C PRO A 137 15.73 6.15 -5.27
N ILE A 138 15.69 7.21 -4.43
CA ILE A 138 14.82 8.37 -4.69
C ILE A 138 15.24 9.08 -5.98
N ASN A 139 16.56 9.23 -6.23
CA ASN A 139 17.09 9.89 -7.42
C ASN A 139 17.27 8.94 -8.62
N ALA A 140 16.40 7.95 -8.76
CA ALA A 140 16.38 7.14 -9.97
C ALA A 140 15.99 7.98 -11.20
N ALA A 141 16.68 7.76 -12.32
CA ALA A 141 16.31 8.37 -13.59
C ALA A 141 15.11 7.65 -14.23
N ASP A 142 14.45 8.32 -15.16
CA ASP A 142 13.43 7.71 -16.00
C ASP A 142 13.97 6.43 -16.67
N GLY A 143 13.19 5.34 -16.64
CA GLY A 143 13.59 4.04 -17.15
C GLY A 143 14.44 3.20 -16.19
N GLN A 144 14.84 3.70 -15.05
CA GLN A 144 15.51 2.93 -14.00
C GLN A 144 14.50 2.23 -13.09
N GLU A 145 14.94 1.15 -12.47
CA GLU A 145 14.18 0.42 -11.48
C GLU A 145 14.27 1.09 -10.10
N ILE A 146 13.14 1.13 -9.41
CA ILE A 146 13.04 1.46 -7.99
C ILE A 146 12.45 0.29 -7.23
N THR A 147 12.80 0.17 -5.95
CA THR A 147 12.15 -0.74 -5.00
C THR A 147 11.27 0.07 -4.07
N ILE A 148 9.98 -0.24 -4.03
CA ILE A 148 9.00 0.41 -3.16
C ILE A 148 8.74 -0.50 -1.97
N TYR A 149 8.86 0.01 -0.76
CA TYR A 149 8.62 -0.70 0.50
C TYR A 149 7.32 -0.24 1.15
N GLY A 150 6.57 -1.19 1.69
CA GLY A 150 5.30 -0.87 2.31
C GLY A 150 4.55 -2.05 2.87
N SER A 151 3.23 -2.03 2.74
CA SER A 151 2.35 -3.08 3.24
C SER A 151 1.11 -3.25 2.37
N TYR A 152 0.57 -4.48 2.38
CA TYR A 152 -0.67 -4.86 1.70
C TYR A 152 -0.65 -4.66 0.18
N PHE A 153 0.46 -4.89 -0.47
CA PHE A 153 0.65 -4.76 -1.91
C PHE A 153 0.09 -5.96 -2.70
N LEU A 154 -1.20 -6.26 -2.52
CA LEU A 154 -1.86 -7.36 -3.26
C LEU A 154 -2.17 -6.91 -4.70
N ASN A 155 -1.53 -7.55 -5.69
CA ASN A 155 -1.67 -7.26 -7.13
C ASN A 155 -1.58 -5.75 -7.43
N PRO A 156 -0.48 -5.09 -7.05
CA PRO A 156 -0.37 -3.65 -7.12
C PRO A 156 -0.22 -3.14 -8.54
N THR A 157 -0.74 -1.95 -8.79
CA THR A 157 -0.33 -1.08 -9.89
C THR A 157 0.41 0.12 -9.33
N VAL A 158 1.41 0.62 -10.07
CA VAL A 158 2.22 1.76 -9.66
C VAL A 158 2.09 2.87 -10.69
N THR A 159 1.89 4.09 -10.22
CA THR A 159 1.94 5.29 -11.05
C THR A 159 2.90 6.32 -10.45
N VAL A 160 3.51 7.14 -11.30
CA VAL A 160 4.37 8.25 -10.89
C VAL A 160 3.87 9.51 -11.58
N GLY A 161 3.32 10.44 -10.80
CA GLY A 161 2.66 11.63 -11.33
C GLY A 161 1.52 11.32 -12.32
N GLY A 162 0.83 10.19 -12.13
CA GLY A 162 -0.25 9.73 -13.00
C GLY A 162 0.20 8.85 -14.19
N ASN A 163 1.50 8.76 -14.49
CA ASN A 163 2.03 7.88 -15.54
C ASN A 163 2.27 6.47 -14.98
N THR A 164 1.83 5.43 -15.68
CA THR A 164 1.98 4.04 -15.22
C THR A 164 3.44 3.59 -15.29
N ALA A 165 3.97 3.09 -14.16
CA ALA A 165 5.24 2.41 -14.06
C ALA A 165 5.08 0.92 -14.43
N THR A 166 6.15 0.29 -14.91
CA THR A 166 6.15 -1.15 -15.18
C THR A 166 6.53 -1.90 -13.92
N VAL A 167 5.58 -2.63 -13.32
CA VAL A 167 5.86 -3.53 -12.20
C VAL A 167 6.62 -4.76 -12.73
N VAL A 168 7.82 -4.99 -12.24
CA VAL A 168 8.68 -6.13 -12.59
C VAL A 168 8.36 -7.33 -11.71
N SER A 169 8.23 -7.09 -10.41
CA SER A 169 7.83 -8.07 -9.41
C SER A 169 7.21 -7.40 -8.20
N SER A 170 6.42 -8.15 -7.44
CA SER A 170 5.86 -7.66 -6.17
C SER A 170 5.66 -8.79 -5.16
N THR A 171 5.76 -8.43 -3.89
CA THR A 171 5.30 -9.18 -2.72
C THR A 171 4.27 -8.34 -1.99
N LEU A 172 3.79 -8.78 -0.83
CA LEU A 172 2.88 -7.98 -0.01
C LEU A 172 3.53 -6.75 0.65
N THR A 173 4.87 -6.66 0.63
CA THR A 173 5.64 -5.60 1.32
C THR A 173 6.66 -4.90 0.44
N GLU A 174 6.87 -5.37 -0.79
CA GLU A 174 7.91 -4.86 -1.68
C GLU A 174 7.45 -4.92 -3.13
N ILE A 175 7.73 -3.86 -3.91
CA ILE A 175 7.45 -3.79 -5.34
C ILE A 175 8.72 -3.32 -6.05
N HIS A 176 9.14 -4.04 -7.09
CA HIS A 176 10.13 -3.60 -8.06
C HIS A 176 9.42 -3.01 -9.26
N ALA A 177 9.72 -1.74 -9.59
CA ALA A 177 9.05 -1.04 -10.68
C ALA A 177 10.03 -0.18 -11.49
N ILE A 178 9.85 -0.17 -12.81
CA ILE A 178 10.62 0.70 -13.72
C ILE A 178 9.87 2.03 -13.87
N LEU A 179 10.58 3.13 -13.61
CA LEU A 179 10.04 4.48 -13.69
C LEU A 179 9.63 4.83 -15.13
N PRO A 180 8.42 5.40 -15.34
CA PRO A 180 8.04 5.92 -16.65
C PRO A 180 8.78 7.21 -17.00
N ALA A 181 8.69 7.63 -18.25
CA ALA A 181 9.20 8.93 -18.68
C ALA A 181 8.44 10.07 -17.96
N GLY A 182 9.15 11.11 -17.53
CA GLY A 182 8.60 12.27 -16.83
C GLY A 182 8.34 12.04 -15.34
N SER A 183 9.06 11.10 -14.72
CA SER A 183 8.96 10.78 -13.28
C SER A 183 9.58 11.82 -12.36
N GLN A 184 10.52 12.64 -12.86
CA GLN A 184 11.24 13.59 -12.02
C GLN A 184 10.29 14.61 -11.37
N ASN A 185 10.48 14.87 -10.08
CA ASN A 185 9.64 15.73 -9.24
C ASN A 185 8.17 15.26 -9.12
N LYS A 186 7.92 13.96 -9.32
CA LYS A 186 6.59 13.35 -9.18
C LYS A 186 6.58 12.32 -8.07
N LYS A 187 5.44 12.21 -7.41
CA LYS A 187 5.24 11.26 -6.32
C LYS A 187 4.85 9.89 -6.84
N VAL A 188 5.25 8.86 -6.10
CA VAL A 188 4.92 7.46 -6.36
C VAL A 188 3.62 7.11 -5.68
N THR A 189 2.68 6.55 -6.43
CA THR A 189 1.39 6.06 -5.92
C THR A 189 1.26 4.57 -6.20
N VAL A 190 0.92 3.81 -5.18
CA VAL A 190 0.58 2.38 -5.28
C VAL A 190 -0.93 2.23 -5.13
N THR A 191 -1.56 1.50 -6.06
CA THR A 191 -2.99 1.19 -6.05
C THR A 191 -3.20 -0.31 -6.02
N THR A 192 -4.11 -0.78 -5.16
CA THR A 192 -4.57 -2.16 -5.06
C THR A 192 -6.09 -2.19 -5.12
N ILE A 193 -6.69 -3.39 -5.04
CA ILE A 193 -8.14 -3.56 -4.91
C ILE A 193 -8.74 -2.82 -3.70
N SER A 194 -7.93 -2.58 -2.67
CA SER A 194 -8.35 -1.96 -1.40
C SER A 194 -8.16 -0.45 -1.34
N GLY A 195 -7.63 0.17 -2.39
CA GLY A 195 -7.40 1.62 -2.44
C GLY A 195 -6.01 2.00 -2.93
N SER A 196 -5.62 3.25 -2.70
CA SER A 196 -4.35 3.81 -3.14
C SER A 196 -3.61 4.49 -1.99
N ALA A 197 -2.28 4.46 -2.04
CA ALA A 197 -1.40 5.21 -1.16
C ALA A 197 -0.32 5.93 -1.97
N GLU A 198 -0.06 7.17 -1.61
CA GLU A 198 0.98 8.01 -2.22
C GLU A 198 2.11 8.23 -1.22
N TYR A 199 3.36 8.14 -1.66
CA TYR A 199 4.51 8.49 -0.83
C TYR A 199 4.80 10.00 -0.89
N GLY A 200 5.14 10.57 0.27
CA GLY A 200 5.31 12.03 0.41
C GLY A 200 6.55 12.61 -0.28
N THR A 201 7.61 11.80 -0.49
CA THR A 201 8.82 12.20 -1.20
C THR A 201 8.67 11.92 -2.69
N ALA A 202 9.10 12.85 -3.54
CA ALA A 202 9.04 12.69 -4.99
C ALA A 202 10.35 12.13 -5.57
N VAL A 203 10.27 11.53 -6.74
CA VAL A 203 11.43 11.03 -7.49
C VAL A 203 12.37 12.20 -7.83
N GLY A 204 13.68 12.00 -7.66
CA GLY A 204 14.69 12.98 -8.05
C GLY A 204 14.90 14.13 -7.05
N THR A 205 14.34 14.06 -5.85
CA THR A 205 14.38 15.16 -4.88
C THR A 205 15.35 14.93 -3.70
N ALA A 206 16.01 13.78 -3.61
CA ALA A 206 16.88 13.48 -2.48
C ALA A 206 18.20 14.27 -2.55
N ILE A 207 18.58 14.80 -1.41
CA ILE A 207 19.92 15.24 -1.05
C ILE A 207 20.68 14.04 -0.46
N TYR A 208 20.00 13.30 0.40
CA TYR A 208 20.43 12.05 1.01
C TYR A 208 19.25 11.08 1.12
N ASP A 209 19.44 9.84 0.66
CA ASP A 209 18.53 8.73 0.93
C ASP A 209 19.27 7.53 1.57
N ASP A 210 20.17 6.85 0.93
CA ASP A 210 21.12 5.88 1.48
C ASP A 210 22.56 6.40 1.33
N VAL A 211 22.73 7.36 0.43
CA VAL A 211 23.99 8.03 0.11
C VAL A 211 23.72 9.51 -0.12
N PHE A 212 24.75 10.34 0.00
CA PHE A 212 24.68 11.72 -0.46
C PHE A 212 24.82 11.79 -1.97
N TYR A 213 24.01 12.63 -2.60
CA TYR A 213 24.13 12.95 -4.01
C TYR A 213 24.99 14.20 -4.18
N SER A 214 26.07 14.10 -4.98
CA SER A 214 26.98 15.23 -5.25
C SER A 214 26.21 16.46 -5.75
N PRO A 215 26.50 17.69 -5.24
CA PRO A 215 27.65 18.05 -4.40
C PRO A 215 27.41 17.97 -2.87
N TRP A 216 26.30 17.38 -2.44
CA TRP A 216 25.91 17.27 -1.02
C TRP A 216 26.83 16.31 -0.27
N ASP A 217 27.16 16.63 0.96
CA ASP A 217 27.86 15.75 1.88
C ASP A 217 27.84 16.31 3.31
N ILE A 218 28.30 15.54 4.28
CA ILE A 218 28.59 15.98 5.62
C ILE A 218 30.10 16.07 5.81
N GLU A 219 30.55 17.14 6.42
CA GLU A 219 31.98 17.35 6.72
C GLU A 219 32.56 16.17 7.50
N SER A 220 33.68 15.63 7.02
CA SER A 220 34.31 14.40 7.56
C SER A 220 34.71 14.52 9.03
N TRP A 221 35.03 15.71 9.51
CA TRP A 221 35.38 15.97 10.92
C TRP A 221 34.20 15.79 11.89
N ASN A 222 32.98 15.64 11.38
CA ASN A 222 31.81 15.39 12.23
C ASN A 222 31.88 14.02 12.95
N ASN A 223 32.69 13.08 12.52
CA ASN A 223 32.80 11.74 13.09
C ASN A 223 31.43 11.02 13.15
N HIS A 224 30.58 11.26 12.15
CA HIS A 224 29.34 10.53 11.97
C HIS A 224 29.61 9.15 11.37
N VAL A 225 28.64 8.26 11.48
CA VAL A 225 28.69 6.92 10.89
C VAL A 225 27.42 6.64 10.08
N TYR A 226 27.56 5.88 9.03
CA TYR A 226 26.43 5.35 8.27
C TYR A 226 26.07 3.97 8.84
N VAL A 227 24.80 3.76 9.14
CA VAL A 227 24.27 2.52 9.71
C VAL A 227 23.31 1.92 8.71
N THR A 228 23.63 0.73 8.20
CA THR A 228 22.75 -0.01 7.28
C THR A 228 21.88 -0.98 8.09
N ASP A 229 20.60 -0.69 8.17
CA ASP A 229 19.57 -1.51 8.84
C ASP A 229 18.18 -1.15 8.30
N LEU A 230 17.68 -1.92 7.33
CA LEU A 230 16.38 -1.73 6.70
C LEU A 230 15.23 -1.65 7.72
N SER A 231 15.33 -2.39 8.82
CA SER A 231 14.27 -2.43 9.84
C SER A 231 14.20 -1.16 10.69
N LYS A 232 15.22 -0.30 10.61
CA LYS A 232 15.37 0.92 11.42
C LYS A 232 15.49 2.19 10.60
N ALA A 233 15.76 2.11 9.30
CA ALA A 233 15.82 3.25 8.42
C ALA A 233 14.42 3.89 8.25
N ALA A 234 14.36 5.21 8.09
CA ALA A 234 13.13 5.88 7.70
C ALA A 234 12.91 5.79 6.19
N GLN A 235 14.02 5.73 5.44
CA GLN A 235 14.05 5.65 3.98
C GLN A 235 15.17 4.69 3.56
N GLY A 236 14.91 3.86 2.52
CA GLY A 236 15.91 2.92 2.02
C GLY A 236 16.43 1.96 3.09
N THR A 237 17.75 1.88 3.21
CA THR A 237 18.41 0.92 4.09
C THR A 237 19.42 1.53 5.04
N THR A 238 19.88 2.76 4.79
CA THR A 238 21.06 3.33 5.46
C THR A 238 20.78 4.74 5.96
N PHE A 239 21.01 4.99 7.22
CA PHE A 239 20.82 6.27 7.88
C PHE A 239 22.11 6.76 8.57
N ILE A 240 22.17 8.05 8.86
CA ILE A 240 23.29 8.70 9.51
C ILE A 240 23.09 8.65 11.02
N LYS A 241 24.14 8.27 11.76
CA LYS A 241 24.19 8.32 13.22
C LYS A 241 25.34 9.21 13.67
N LYS A 242 25.09 10.06 14.66
CA LYS A 242 26.14 10.81 15.37
C LYS A 242 25.80 10.95 16.84
N SER A 243 26.80 10.72 17.72
CA SER A 243 26.78 11.20 19.10
C SER A 243 27.16 12.68 19.10
N ILE A 244 26.24 13.56 19.51
CA ILE A 244 26.46 15.00 19.56
C ILE A 244 26.54 15.40 21.05
N GLU A 245 27.67 15.98 21.43
CA GLU A 245 27.87 16.53 22.77
C GLU A 245 26.98 17.76 22.99
N GLY A 246 26.70 18.07 24.24
CA GLY A 246 25.88 19.25 24.57
C GLY A 246 26.39 20.51 23.89
N TRP A 247 25.48 21.20 23.17
CA TRP A 247 25.75 22.38 22.31
C TRP A 247 26.65 22.10 21.10
N GLY A 248 27.03 20.85 20.87
CA GLY A 248 27.72 20.40 19.66
C GLY A 248 26.81 20.36 18.44
N ASN A 249 27.34 19.90 17.31
CA ASN A 249 26.60 19.93 16.07
C ASN A 249 26.98 18.81 15.10
N ILE A 250 26.21 18.68 14.02
CA ILE A 250 26.56 18.00 12.77
C ILE A 250 26.34 19.00 11.63
N GLN A 251 27.32 19.13 10.73
CA GLN A 251 27.31 20.14 9.66
C GLN A 251 27.46 19.49 8.29
N GLY A 252 26.57 19.84 7.39
CA GLY A 252 26.76 19.64 5.96
C GLY A 252 27.88 20.52 5.43
N ASN A 253 28.48 20.12 4.32
CA ASN A 253 29.47 20.95 3.63
C ASN A 253 28.81 22.20 3.01
N TRP A 254 29.63 23.20 2.64
CA TRP A 254 29.20 24.46 2.04
C TRP A 254 29.21 24.44 0.50
N ASN A 255 29.38 23.30 -0.11
CA ASN A 255 29.42 23.16 -1.57
C ASN A 255 28.03 23.08 -2.20
N TRP A 256 26.99 23.10 -1.40
CA TRP A 256 25.61 23.11 -1.84
C TRP A 256 25.31 24.48 -2.45
N ASN A 257 24.83 24.50 -3.64
CA ASN A 257 24.45 25.74 -4.32
C ASN A 257 23.35 25.44 -5.31
N ASP A 258 22.27 24.85 -4.80
CA ASP A 258 21.23 24.36 -5.66
C ASP A 258 20.15 25.38 -5.94
N GLN A 259 19.61 25.25 -7.14
CA GLN A 259 18.51 26.05 -7.60
C GLN A 259 17.23 25.59 -6.87
N LEU A 260 16.54 26.52 -6.24
CA LEU A 260 15.31 26.25 -5.50
C LEU A 260 14.06 26.24 -6.37
N SER A 261 14.22 26.54 -7.66
CA SER A 261 13.13 26.59 -8.62
C SER A 261 12.49 25.21 -8.81
N GLY A 262 11.17 25.13 -8.64
CA GLY A 262 10.41 23.88 -8.74
C GLY A 262 10.23 23.13 -7.42
N TYR A 263 10.84 23.62 -6.34
CA TYR A 263 10.67 23.06 -4.99
C TYR A 263 9.95 24.04 -4.07
N THR A 264 9.20 23.51 -3.09
CA THR A 264 8.42 24.29 -2.11
C THR A 264 9.14 24.43 -0.77
N GLY A 265 10.18 23.64 -0.54
CA GLY A 265 10.96 23.61 0.70
C GLY A 265 11.90 22.42 0.77
N ILE A 266 12.24 22.04 1.99
CA ILE A 266 13.05 20.86 2.31
C ILE A 266 12.34 19.98 3.33
N HIS A 267 12.71 18.72 3.36
CA HIS A 267 12.34 17.80 4.44
C HIS A 267 13.54 16.96 4.89
N PHE A 268 13.44 16.42 6.09
CA PHE A 268 14.40 15.48 6.65
C PHE A 268 13.75 14.69 7.79
N PHE A 269 14.28 13.50 8.07
CA PHE A 269 13.84 12.66 9.19
C PHE A 269 14.87 12.72 10.31
N LEU A 270 14.38 12.83 11.55
CA LEU A 270 15.18 12.88 12.76
C LEU A 270 14.62 11.93 13.82
N ARG A 271 15.52 11.29 14.58
CA ARG A 271 15.20 10.62 15.85
C ARG A 271 16.41 10.63 16.79
N SER A 272 16.21 10.21 18.03
CA SER A 272 17.27 10.07 19.04
C SER A 272 17.00 8.86 19.95
N ASP A 273 18.01 8.35 20.63
CA ASP A 273 17.83 7.21 21.57
C ASP A 273 17.01 7.60 22.80
N ASP A 274 17.18 8.85 23.24
CA ASP A 274 16.48 9.46 24.38
C ASP A 274 15.86 10.79 23.94
N PRO A 275 14.89 11.36 24.67
CA PRO A 275 14.33 12.67 24.33
C PRO A 275 15.43 13.72 24.17
N GLY A 276 15.55 14.24 22.96
CA GLY A 276 16.57 15.19 22.56
C GLY A 276 15.97 16.45 21.94
N LYS A 277 16.81 17.41 21.62
CA LYS A 277 16.43 18.67 21.00
C LYS A 277 17.51 19.09 20.02
N LEU A 278 17.16 19.24 18.77
CA LEU A 278 18.04 19.77 17.72
C LEU A 278 17.49 21.10 17.20
N VAL A 279 18.38 22.06 16.97
CA VAL A 279 18.08 23.28 16.24
C VAL A 279 18.56 23.10 14.80
N TRP A 280 17.67 23.34 13.82
CA TRP A 280 18.08 23.33 12.42
C TRP A 280 18.71 24.67 12.00
N ILE A 281 19.76 24.58 11.21
CA ILE A 281 20.52 25.71 10.67
C ILE A 281 20.56 25.55 9.16
N VAL A 282 20.18 26.58 8.42
CA VAL A 282 20.26 26.61 6.96
C VAL A 282 21.07 27.81 6.52
N ASN A 283 22.04 27.58 5.63
CA ASN A 283 22.96 28.59 5.14
C ASN A 283 23.65 29.40 6.26
N GLY A 284 23.98 28.70 7.37
CA GLY A 284 24.60 29.30 8.54
C GLY A 284 23.68 30.15 9.42
N ASN A 285 22.39 30.24 9.09
CA ASN A 285 21.40 30.96 9.88
C ASN A 285 20.65 30.01 10.82
N GLY A 286 20.53 30.42 12.07
CA GLY A 286 19.76 29.67 13.08
C GLY A 286 20.56 29.14 14.27
N TRP A 287 21.89 29.33 14.30
CA TRP A 287 22.71 28.92 15.45
C TRP A 287 22.18 29.53 16.75
N GLY A 288 21.97 28.67 17.77
CA GLY A 288 21.49 29.09 19.06
C GLY A 288 20.03 29.60 19.06
N ASN A 289 19.29 29.44 18.00
CA ASN A 289 17.92 29.93 17.87
C ASN A 289 16.89 28.88 18.30
N ASP A 290 16.35 28.98 19.51
CA ASP A 290 15.36 28.06 20.06
C ASP A 290 14.05 27.97 19.23
N THR A 291 13.72 29.01 18.44
CA THR A 291 12.55 28.97 17.55
C THR A 291 12.70 27.97 16.40
N HIS A 292 13.93 27.51 16.11
CA HIS A 292 14.25 26.49 15.13
C HIS A 292 14.35 25.08 15.78
N ALA A 293 13.90 24.94 17.03
CA ALA A 293 14.09 23.71 17.77
C ALA A 293 13.11 22.62 17.38
N ILE A 294 13.63 21.41 17.25
CA ILE A 294 12.88 20.18 17.01
C ILE A 294 13.13 19.26 18.21
N THR A 295 12.07 18.85 18.88
CA THR A 295 12.14 17.78 19.88
C THR A 295 12.18 16.44 19.14
N THR A 296 13.13 15.58 19.50
CA THR A 296 13.31 14.23 18.97
C THR A 296 12.99 13.18 20.01
N THR A 297 12.57 12.01 19.56
CA THR A 297 12.26 10.82 20.36
C THR A 297 12.85 9.59 19.68
N LYS A 298 12.55 8.38 20.19
CA LYS A 298 12.98 7.10 19.58
C LYS A 298 12.35 6.84 18.23
N ASP A 299 11.19 7.45 17.97
CA ASP A 299 10.49 7.32 16.70
C ASP A 299 10.98 8.36 15.70
N TRP A 300 11.05 7.98 14.43
CA TRP A 300 11.34 8.90 13.34
C TRP A 300 10.27 9.98 13.25
N LYS A 301 10.73 11.21 13.16
CA LYS A 301 9.91 12.39 12.94
C LYS A 301 10.32 13.05 11.64
N GLU A 302 9.40 13.13 10.71
CA GLU A 302 9.58 13.96 9.52
C GLU A 302 9.39 15.43 9.89
N VAL A 303 10.31 16.26 9.40
CA VAL A 303 10.24 17.71 9.50
C VAL A 303 10.20 18.27 8.10
N ARG A 304 9.19 19.10 7.80
CA ARG A 304 9.04 19.80 6.53
C ARG A 304 9.15 21.30 6.78
N LEU A 305 10.00 21.97 6.03
CA LEU A 305 10.24 23.41 6.14
C LEU A 305 10.06 24.07 4.78
N THR A 306 9.12 24.98 4.68
CA THR A 306 8.91 25.78 3.47
C THR A 306 10.00 26.83 3.29
N TRP A 307 10.22 27.31 2.08
CA TRP A 307 11.17 28.39 1.83
C TRP A 307 10.85 29.64 2.66
N ALA A 308 9.58 29.94 2.90
CA ALA A 308 9.18 31.05 3.76
C ALA A 308 9.65 30.89 5.23
N GLN A 309 9.54 29.68 5.80
CA GLN A 309 10.08 29.38 7.13
C GLN A 309 11.60 29.48 7.20
N LEU A 310 12.28 29.23 6.07
CA LEU A 310 13.73 29.34 5.92
C LEU A 310 14.21 30.74 5.55
N GLY A 311 13.31 31.75 5.52
CA GLY A 311 13.63 33.12 5.17
C GLY A 311 13.80 33.40 3.68
N ASN A 312 13.21 32.54 2.81
CA ASN A 312 13.27 32.63 1.36
C ASN A 312 14.73 32.75 0.82
N PRO A 313 15.60 31.77 1.11
CA PRO A 313 16.98 31.82 0.64
C PRO A 313 17.03 31.79 -0.89
N ALA A 314 18.04 32.44 -1.49
CA ALA A 314 18.24 32.41 -2.94
C ALA A 314 18.74 31.04 -3.44
N ALA A 315 19.45 30.30 -2.59
CA ALA A 315 19.97 28.96 -2.85
C ALA A 315 20.10 28.19 -1.52
N LEU A 316 20.10 26.87 -1.59
CA LEU A 316 20.46 26.02 -0.46
C LEU A 316 21.97 25.73 -0.53
N GLN A 317 22.71 26.24 0.46
CA GLN A 317 24.17 26.14 0.50
C GLN A 317 24.67 25.17 1.56
N ASN A 318 23.90 24.98 2.64
CA ASN A 318 24.28 24.15 3.76
C ASN A 318 23.06 23.84 4.64
N ILE A 319 23.00 22.63 5.19
CA ILE A 319 22.11 22.25 6.31
C ILE A 319 22.98 21.72 7.44
N SER A 320 22.69 22.18 8.66
CA SER A 320 23.36 21.72 9.88
C SER A 320 22.34 21.58 11.02
N PHE A 321 22.71 20.83 12.05
CA PHE A 321 21.88 20.66 13.23
C PHE A 321 22.74 20.85 14.49
N GLN A 322 22.26 21.65 15.43
CA GLN A 322 22.92 21.87 16.71
C GLN A 322 22.15 21.19 17.83
N GLU A 323 22.85 20.44 18.68
CA GLU A 323 22.30 19.92 19.93
C GLU A 323 21.88 21.08 20.84
N PHE A 324 20.71 20.99 21.48
CA PHE A 324 20.14 22.11 22.22
C PHE A 324 19.51 21.71 23.58
N THR A 325 19.92 20.57 24.15
CA THR A 325 19.60 20.20 25.55
C THR A 325 20.74 20.52 26.50
N GLY A 326 21.94 20.71 25.99
CA GLY A 326 23.17 20.84 26.76
C GLY A 326 23.76 19.51 27.24
N SER A 327 23.24 18.38 26.74
CA SER A 327 23.66 17.04 27.09
C SER A 327 24.06 16.25 25.85
N THR A 328 24.85 15.19 26.02
CA THR A 328 25.24 14.32 24.91
C THR A 328 24.12 13.37 24.57
N HIS A 329 23.72 13.32 23.30
CA HIS A 329 22.72 12.40 22.77
C HIS A 329 23.18 11.74 21.46
N ASN A 330 22.71 10.51 21.20
CA ASN A 330 22.80 9.91 19.89
C ASN A 330 21.62 10.39 19.05
N TYR A 331 21.92 11.07 17.95
CA TYR A 331 20.96 11.51 16.95
C TYR A 331 21.11 10.72 15.66
N TYR A 332 20.02 10.62 14.95
CA TYR A 332 19.91 9.91 13.68
C TYR A 332 19.21 10.80 12.67
N LEU A 333 19.75 10.84 11.46
CA LEU A 333 19.23 11.60 10.33
C LEU A 333 19.03 10.67 9.15
N ASP A 334 17.98 10.90 8.39
CA ASP A 334 17.65 10.12 7.21
C ASP A 334 16.79 10.96 6.25
N ASN A 335 16.71 10.54 4.97
CA ASN A 335 15.84 11.10 3.95
C ASN A 335 15.83 12.63 3.97
N ILE A 336 16.97 13.23 3.62
CA ILE A 336 17.09 14.69 3.46
C ILE A 336 16.82 15.02 2.00
N GLY A 337 15.88 15.91 1.72
CA GLY A 337 15.52 16.21 0.35
C GLY A 337 14.69 17.47 0.18
N PHE A 338 14.40 17.79 -1.08
CA PHE A 338 13.48 18.86 -1.45
C PHE A 338 12.03 18.39 -1.39
N THR A 339 11.12 19.32 -1.13
CA THR A 339 9.69 19.08 -1.21
C THR A 339 9.11 19.66 -2.49
N VAL A 340 8.15 18.93 -3.08
CA VAL A 340 7.31 19.39 -4.19
C VAL A 340 5.84 19.41 -3.72
N ASP A 341 4.97 20.11 -4.44
CA ASP A 341 3.53 20.17 -4.17
C ASP A 341 2.82 18.84 -4.47
#